data_c7e4ff2955860711ee3c110fa45ccd34
#
_entry.id   c7e4ff2955860711ee3c110fa45ccd34
#
_cell.length_a   1.000
_cell.length_b   1.000
_cell.length_c   1.000
_cell.angle_alpha   90.00
_cell.angle_beta   90.00
_cell.angle_gamma   90.00
#
_symmetry.space_group_name_H-M   'P 1'
#
loop_
_entity.id
_entity.type
_entity.pdbx_description
1 polymer ?
#
loop_
_entity_poly.entity_id
_entity_poly.type
_entity_poly.pdbx_seq_one_letter_code
_entity_poly.pdbx_strand_id
1 'polypeptide(L)'
;MKVVSLFSGAGGLDLGFKKAGHNILWANDIDKDAVATYRENIGNHIVCEDICNIDPVQIPDCDIVIGGFPCQGFSVANMKRHIEDERNELYKQLIRVIKAKNPKFFLAENVKGLMNLAKGKVFEMILADFRGLGYNVQAQVLNAADFGVPQTRQRVIIIGVRNDIDFEYHYPMPTHDKHEKNGLKKWVSVSKALSDLPDPDMPNDIPNHEYSKYKLQFNGYLGHRPLDHDKPAPTVTARGDNKGGVVILPHPNGQRRMSCRELASVQSFPVDFKFSGNRSSIYRQIGNAVPPVLGYAVAKMFNEYKGD
;
A
#
# COMPACT_ATOMS: atom_id res chain seq x y z
N MET A 1 -3.31 -15.98 12.05
CA MET A 1 -1.86 -16.23 11.92
C MET A 1 -1.09 -15.06 12.53
N LYS A 2 0.15 -15.33 12.97
CA LYS A 2 1.10 -14.33 13.47
C LYS A 2 1.82 -13.66 12.30
N VAL A 3 1.87 -12.34 12.28
CA VAL A 3 2.40 -11.55 11.14
C VAL A 3 3.53 -10.63 11.61
N VAL A 4 4.57 -10.56 10.81
CA VAL A 4 5.64 -9.54 10.89
C VAL A 4 5.53 -8.64 9.65
N SER A 5 5.52 -7.33 9.85
CA SER A 5 5.35 -6.34 8.79
C SER A 5 6.57 -5.44 8.66
N LEU A 6 7.13 -5.37 7.46
CA LEU A 6 8.24 -4.49 7.12
C LEU A 6 7.77 -3.36 6.20
N PHE A 7 8.39 -2.19 6.33
CA PHE A 7 8.03 -1.01 5.55
C PHE A 7 6.53 -0.68 5.70
N SER A 8 6.02 -0.78 6.93
CA SER A 8 4.59 -0.77 7.24
C SER A 8 3.92 0.57 6.92
N GLY A 9 4.69 1.66 6.85
CA GLY A 9 4.16 3.01 6.64
C GLY A 9 3.11 3.36 7.70
N ALA A 10 2.01 3.97 7.25
CA ALA A 10 0.86 4.26 8.09
C ALA A 10 0.00 3.03 8.44
N GLY A 11 0.39 1.83 8.00
CA GLY A 11 -0.25 0.58 8.35
C GLY A 11 -1.48 0.20 7.50
N GLY A 12 -1.58 0.68 6.25
CA GLY A 12 -2.74 0.36 5.42
C GLY A 12 -2.87 -1.13 5.10
N LEU A 13 -1.77 -1.81 4.77
CA LEU A 13 -1.75 -3.26 4.56
C LEU A 13 -2.03 -4.00 5.87
N ASP A 14 -1.38 -3.59 6.95
CA ASP A 14 -1.52 -4.17 8.30
C ASP A 14 -2.96 -4.08 8.82
N LEU A 15 -3.62 -2.94 8.59
CA LEU A 15 -5.03 -2.78 8.94
C LEU A 15 -5.92 -3.78 8.18
N GLY A 16 -5.59 -4.06 6.92
CA GLY A 16 -6.26 -5.10 6.12
C GLY A 16 -6.05 -6.49 6.74
N PHE A 17 -4.83 -6.85 7.10
CA PHE A 17 -4.50 -8.11 7.77
C PHE A 17 -5.19 -8.24 9.13
N LYS A 18 -5.15 -7.18 9.95
CA LYS A 18 -5.87 -7.14 11.25
C LYS A 18 -7.38 -7.36 11.07
N LYS A 19 -7.99 -6.71 10.07
CA LYS A 19 -9.43 -6.91 9.75
C LYS A 19 -9.73 -8.34 9.27
N ALA A 20 -8.78 -9.01 8.63
CA ALA A 20 -8.92 -10.42 8.23
C ALA A 20 -8.71 -11.41 9.39
N GLY A 21 -8.43 -10.93 10.62
CA GLY A 21 -8.27 -11.74 11.81
C GLY A 21 -6.83 -12.22 12.06
N HIS A 22 -5.85 -11.66 11.36
CA HIS A 22 -4.44 -11.94 11.64
C HIS A 22 -3.91 -11.04 12.76
N ASN A 23 -2.91 -11.52 13.48
CA ASN A 23 -2.28 -10.82 14.60
C ASN A 23 -0.91 -10.27 14.17
N ILE A 24 -0.79 -8.95 14.06
CA ILE A 24 0.49 -8.31 13.78
C ILE A 24 1.29 -8.28 15.07
N LEU A 25 2.36 -9.06 15.13
CA LEU A 25 3.22 -9.14 16.31
C LEU A 25 4.26 -8.03 16.34
N TRP A 26 4.72 -7.63 15.16
CA TRP A 26 5.80 -6.67 15.02
C TRP A 26 5.70 -5.95 13.68
N ALA A 27 6.02 -4.68 13.66
CA ALA A 27 6.05 -3.87 12.48
C ALA A 27 7.28 -2.95 12.48
N ASN A 28 7.68 -2.43 11.30
CA ASN A 28 8.80 -1.51 11.17
C ASN A 28 8.57 -0.48 10.08
N ASP A 29 8.96 0.75 10.35
CA ASP A 29 9.14 1.80 9.36
C ASP A 29 10.21 2.80 9.83
N ILE A 30 10.85 3.51 8.90
CA ILE A 30 11.84 4.55 9.20
C ILE A 30 11.19 5.93 9.36
N ASP A 31 10.00 6.16 8.79
CA ASP A 31 9.31 7.46 8.82
C ASP A 31 8.61 7.65 10.17
N LYS A 32 9.12 8.60 10.96
CA LYS A 32 8.63 8.90 12.32
C LYS A 32 7.14 9.28 12.35
N ASP A 33 6.65 10.02 11.34
CA ASP A 33 5.25 10.43 11.28
C ASP A 33 4.36 9.23 10.94
N ALA A 34 4.81 8.35 10.04
CA ALA A 34 4.11 7.11 9.72
C ALA A 34 4.04 6.17 10.93
N VAL A 35 5.14 6.04 11.68
CA VAL A 35 5.17 5.26 12.93
C VAL A 35 4.22 5.85 13.98
N ALA A 36 4.17 7.17 14.13
CA ALA A 36 3.22 7.82 15.04
C ALA A 36 1.76 7.55 14.61
N THR A 37 1.47 7.66 13.31
CA THR A 37 0.17 7.28 12.73
C THR A 37 -0.19 5.83 13.03
N TYR A 38 0.76 4.91 12.84
CA TYR A 38 0.56 3.48 13.09
C TYR A 38 0.22 3.22 14.56
N ARG A 39 0.96 3.83 15.48
CA ARG A 39 0.73 3.69 16.94
C ARG A 39 -0.64 4.17 17.35
N GLU A 40 -1.09 5.28 16.82
CA GLU A 40 -2.40 5.87 17.14
C GLU A 40 -3.57 4.94 16.73
N ASN A 41 -3.43 4.17 15.63
CA ASN A 41 -4.56 3.46 15.03
C ASN A 41 -4.46 1.93 15.09
N ILE A 42 -3.27 1.36 15.19
CA ILE A 42 -3.06 -0.08 15.05
C ILE A 42 -2.46 -0.69 16.31
N GLY A 43 -1.36 -0.10 16.82
CA GLY A 43 -0.74 -0.57 18.06
C GLY A 43 0.73 -0.16 18.21
N ASN A 44 1.26 -0.37 19.42
CA ASN A 44 2.62 0.08 19.81
C ASN A 44 3.73 -0.91 19.41
N HIS A 45 3.42 -1.99 18.73
CA HIS A 45 4.37 -3.02 18.31
C HIS A 45 5.18 -2.64 17.06
N ILE A 46 5.18 -1.36 16.68
CA ILE A 46 5.98 -0.83 15.57
C ILE A 46 7.29 -0.20 16.08
N VAL A 47 8.40 -0.56 15.42
CA VAL A 47 9.74 -0.02 15.65
C VAL A 47 10.04 1.06 14.61
N CYS A 48 10.50 2.24 15.09
CA CYS A 48 10.92 3.35 14.24
C CYS A 48 12.44 3.27 14.04
N GLU A 49 12.89 2.53 13.04
CA GLU A 49 14.32 2.33 12.76
C GLU A 49 14.52 1.92 11.30
N ASP A 50 15.72 2.17 10.76
CA ASP A 50 16.11 1.59 9.47
C ASP A 50 16.21 0.07 9.61
N ILE A 51 15.49 -0.66 8.77
CA ILE A 51 15.52 -2.13 8.77
C ILE A 51 16.93 -2.70 8.58
N CYS A 52 17.83 -1.96 7.93
CA CYS A 52 19.22 -2.35 7.76
C CYS A 52 19.96 -2.49 9.10
N ASN A 53 19.57 -1.73 10.11
CA ASN A 53 20.17 -1.70 11.44
C ASN A 53 19.55 -2.74 12.40
N ILE A 54 18.42 -3.36 12.02
CA ILE A 54 17.72 -4.31 12.88
C ILE A 54 18.26 -5.72 12.64
N ASP A 55 18.77 -6.37 13.69
CA ASP A 55 19.11 -7.78 13.64
C ASP A 55 17.83 -8.61 13.54
N PRO A 56 17.66 -9.48 12.50
CA PRO A 56 16.51 -10.36 12.39
C PRO A 56 16.25 -11.25 13.61
N VAL A 57 17.24 -11.54 14.43
CA VAL A 57 17.07 -12.28 15.70
C VAL A 57 16.13 -11.55 16.65
N GLN A 58 16.12 -10.22 16.65
CA GLN A 58 15.24 -9.39 17.48
C GLN A 58 13.78 -9.38 17.00
N ILE A 59 13.52 -9.79 15.75
CA ILE A 59 12.18 -9.87 15.17
C ILE A 59 11.55 -11.19 15.68
N PRO A 60 10.28 -11.17 16.15
CA PRO A 60 9.62 -12.39 16.62
C PRO A 60 9.39 -13.39 15.50
N ASP A 61 9.29 -14.68 15.85
CA ASP A 61 8.87 -15.72 14.91
C ASP A 61 7.40 -15.52 14.50
N CYS A 62 7.10 -15.82 13.25
CA CYS A 62 5.81 -15.55 12.65
C CYS A 62 5.41 -16.59 11.61
N ASP A 63 4.12 -16.61 11.30
CA ASP A 63 3.59 -17.45 10.21
C ASP A 63 3.73 -16.77 8.85
N ILE A 64 3.63 -15.42 8.83
CA ILE A 64 3.63 -14.61 7.61
C ILE A 64 4.55 -13.40 7.80
N VAL A 65 5.42 -13.15 6.81
CA VAL A 65 6.14 -11.88 6.66
C VAL A 65 5.46 -11.09 5.54
N ILE A 66 5.08 -9.84 5.82
CA ILE A 66 4.51 -8.93 4.80
C ILE A 66 5.38 -7.70 4.64
N GLY A 67 5.39 -7.09 3.44
CA GLY A 67 6.11 -5.83 3.24
C GLY A 67 5.92 -5.22 1.85
N GLY A 68 5.81 -3.88 1.82
CA GLY A 68 5.81 -3.08 0.60
C GLY A 68 7.15 -2.37 0.44
N PHE A 69 8.17 -3.03 -0.11
CA PHE A 69 9.50 -2.45 -0.24
C PHE A 69 9.53 -1.29 -1.26
N PRO A 70 10.32 -0.21 -1.01
CA PRO A 70 10.42 0.93 -1.93
C PRO A 70 11.00 0.56 -3.30
N CYS A 71 10.34 1.04 -4.38
CA CYS A 71 10.78 0.82 -5.77
C CYS A 71 11.75 1.91 -6.27
N GLN A 72 12.17 2.86 -5.44
CA GLN A 72 12.85 4.08 -5.89
C GLN A 72 14.29 3.89 -6.38
N GLY A 73 14.92 2.75 -6.14
CA GLY A 73 16.27 2.41 -6.64
C GLY A 73 16.32 1.88 -8.07
N PHE A 74 15.19 1.46 -8.62
CA PHE A 74 15.09 0.83 -9.94
C PHE A 74 14.75 1.82 -11.07
N SER A 75 15.38 3.02 -11.13
CA SER A 75 15.12 4.01 -12.18
C SER A 75 15.78 3.63 -13.51
N VAL A 76 15.01 3.66 -14.60
CA VAL A 76 15.42 3.26 -15.96
C VAL A 76 16.58 4.08 -16.54
N ALA A 77 16.89 5.24 -15.97
CA ALA A 77 17.87 6.16 -16.53
C ALA A 77 19.34 5.75 -16.34
N ASN A 78 19.66 4.69 -15.56
CA ASN A 78 21.04 4.37 -15.20
C ASN A 78 21.31 2.87 -14.99
N MET A 79 20.99 2.05 -15.99
CA MET A 79 21.08 0.57 -15.92
C MET A 79 22.46 0.00 -15.58
N LYS A 80 23.58 0.71 -15.82
CA LYS A 80 24.92 0.25 -15.50
C LYS A 80 25.34 0.49 -14.03
N ARG A 81 24.65 1.41 -13.32
CA ARG A 81 24.88 1.69 -11.88
C ARG A 81 23.90 0.96 -10.95
N HIS A 82 22.86 0.33 -11.49
CA HIS A 82 21.68 -0.10 -10.73
C HIS A 82 21.77 -1.48 -10.06
N ILE A 83 22.75 -2.29 -10.43
CA ILE A 83 22.99 -3.59 -9.74
C ILE A 83 23.70 -3.34 -8.40
N GLU A 84 24.36 -2.20 -8.23
CA GLU A 84 25.14 -1.81 -7.04
C GLU A 84 24.54 -0.62 -6.25
N ASP A 85 23.33 -0.14 -6.58
CA ASP A 85 22.71 1.01 -5.89
C ASP A 85 22.13 0.54 -4.53
N GLU A 86 22.58 1.17 -3.43
CA GLU A 86 22.15 0.91 -2.06
C GLU A 86 20.62 0.92 -1.88
N ARG A 87 19.88 1.62 -2.74
CA ARG A 87 18.42 1.67 -2.73
C ARG A 87 17.75 0.39 -3.25
N ASN A 88 18.48 -0.45 -3.99
CA ASN A 88 18.05 -1.79 -4.39
C ASN A 88 18.21 -2.79 -3.24
N GLU A 89 18.90 -2.40 -2.19
CA GLU A 89 19.13 -3.21 -1.00
C GLU A 89 17.86 -3.46 -0.18
N LEU A 90 16.82 -2.61 -0.30
CA LEU A 90 15.66 -2.70 0.59
C LEU A 90 14.80 -3.96 0.34
N TYR A 91 14.67 -4.45 -0.90
CA TYR A 91 14.02 -5.76 -1.11
C TYR A 91 14.88 -6.91 -0.54
N LYS A 92 16.21 -6.76 -0.55
CA LYS A 92 17.12 -7.73 0.07
C LYS A 92 16.94 -7.80 1.59
N GLN A 93 16.52 -6.69 2.23
CA GLN A 93 16.17 -6.72 3.66
C GLN A 93 14.92 -7.55 3.91
N LEU A 94 13.92 -7.50 3.03
CA LEU A 94 12.77 -8.41 3.10
C LEU A 94 13.22 -9.87 2.97
N ILE A 95 14.08 -10.17 1.98
CA ILE A 95 14.71 -11.50 1.80
C ILE A 95 15.46 -11.93 3.05
N ARG A 96 16.28 -11.03 3.65
CA ARG A 96 17.04 -11.31 4.86
C ARG A 96 16.16 -11.73 6.04
N VAL A 97 15.04 -11.00 6.23
CA VAL A 97 14.08 -11.31 7.29
C VAL A 97 13.34 -12.62 7.00
N ILE A 98 12.86 -12.83 5.76
CA ILE A 98 12.20 -14.08 5.35
C ILE A 98 13.16 -15.28 5.56
N LYS A 99 14.42 -15.15 5.15
CA LYS A 99 15.44 -16.20 5.35
C LYS A 99 15.66 -16.54 6.83
N ALA A 100 15.74 -15.50 7.67
CA ALA A 100 16.02 -15.67 9.09
C ALA A 100 14.82 -16.23 9.87
N LYS A 101 13.60 -15.83 9.51
CA LYS A 101 12.37 -16.23 10.20
C LYS A 101 11.71 -17.46 9.61
N ASN A 102 12.05 -17.81 8.37
CA ASN A 102 11.52 -18.98 7.67
C ASN A 102 9.99 -19.15 7.83
N PRO A 103 9.18 -18.09 7.60
CA PRO A 103 7.73 -18.14 7.81
C PRO A 103 7.07 -19.14 6.86
N LYS A 104 5.84 -19.58 7.18
CA LYS A 104 5.04 -20.43 6.27
C LYS A 104 4.73 -19.69 4.96
N PHE A 105 4.51 -18.38 5.06
CA PHE A 105 4.11 -17.53 3.94
C PHE A 105 4.84 -16.19 3.96
N PHE A 106 4.95 -15.58 2.79
CA PHE A 106 5.25 -14.16 2.70
C PHE A 106 4.36 -13.44 1.68
N LEU A 107 4.20 -12.15 1.86
CA LEU A 107 3.59 -11.25 0.90
C LEU A 107 4.52 -10.05 0.67
N ALA A 108 4.89 -9.82 -0.59
CA ALA A 108 5.60 -8.62 -1.02
C ALA A 108 4.71 -7.80 -1.96
N GLU A 109 4.56 -6.49 -1.66
CA GLU A 109 3.78 -5.57 -2.48
C GLU A 109 4.68 -4.58 -3.19
N ASN A 110 4.31 -4.23 -4.42
CA ASN A 110 4.98 -3.13 -5.12
C ASN A 110 4.07 -2.50 -6.20
N VAL A 111 4.54 -1.42 -6.80
CA VAL A 111 3.86 -0.79 -7.93
C VAL A 111 3.94 -1.70 -9.18
N LYS A 112 2.89 -1.70 -10.01
CA LYS A 112 2.86 -2.46 -11.27
C LYS A 112 4.09 -2.20 -12.16
N GLY A 113 4.63 -0.97 -12.11
CA GLY A 113 5.81 -0.57 -12.90
C GLY A 113 7.05 -1.45 -12.66
N LEU A 114 7.17 -2.09 -11.50
CA LEU A 114 8.25 -3.03 -11.17
C LEU A 114 8.36 -4.16 -12.21
N MET A 115 7.24 -4.67 -12.69
CA MET A 115 7.20 -5.77 -13.67
C MET A 115 7.83 -5.43 -15.02
N ASN A 116 7.92 -4.14 -15.37
CA ASN A 116 8.44 -3.68 -16.66
C ASN A 116 9.89 -3.15 -16.59
N LEU A 117 10.45 -3.07 -15.37
CA LEU A 117 11.80 -2.54 -15.18
C LEU A 117 12.85 -3.40 -15.90
N ALA A 118 13.74 -2.73 -16.64
CA ALA A 118 14.75 -3.40 -17.47
C ALA A 118 14.15 -4.53 -18.33
N LYS A 119 12.99 -4.29 -18.96
CA LYS A 119 12.26 -5.26 -19.79
C LYS A 119 11.88 -6.54 -19.00
N GLY A 120 11.52 -6.39 -17.73
CA GLY A 120 11.13 -7.47 -16.84
C GLY A 120 12.27 -8.19 -16.11
N LYS A 121 13.52 -7.95 -16.46
CA LYS A 121 14.68 -8.65 -15.87
C LYS A 121 14.80 -8.46 -14.35
N VAL A 122 14.51 -7.24 -13.86
CA VAL A 122 14.54 -6.94 -12.42
C VAL A 122 13.48 -7.74 -11.68
N PHE A 123 12.29 -7.81 -12.24
CA PHE A 123 11.19 -8.55 -11.63
C PHE A 123 11.48 -10.05 -11.56
N GLU A 124 11.98 -10.65 -12.65
CA GLU A 124 12.38 -12.06 -12.68
C GLU A 124 13.52 -12.36 -11.68
N MET A 125 14.48 -11.46 -11.54
CA MET A 125 15.55 -11.59 -10.54
C MET A 125 14.96 -11.62 -9.12
N ILE A 126 14.05 -10.71 -8.78
CA ILE A 126 13.39 -10.68 -7.48
C ILE A 126 12.62 -11.98 -7.22
N LEU A 127 11.88 -12.49 -8.22
CA LEU A 127 11.16 -13.76 -8.07
C LEU A 127 12.11 -14.96 -7.90
N ALA A 128 13.23 -14.95 -8.63
CA ALA A 128 14.26 -16.00 -8.50
C ALA A 128 14.90 -16.01 -7.09
N ASP A 129 15.20 -14.83 -6.53
CA ASP A 129 15.72 -14.69 -5.18
C ASP A 129 14.76 -15.25 -4.13
N PHE A 130 13.46 -14.96 -4.26
CA PHE A 130 12.45 -15.53 -3.36
C PHE A 130 12.29 -17.04 -3.52
N ARG A 131 12.33 -17.58 -4.76
CA ARG A 131 12.31 -19.03 -5.00
C ARG A 131 13.55 -19.71 -4.41
N GLY A 132 14.71 -19.04 -4.48
CA GLY A 132 15.96 -19.51 -3.88
C GLY A 132 15.93 -19.69 -2.37
N LEU A 133 14.93 -19.09 -1.68
CA LEU A 133 14.69 -19.31 -0.24
C LEU A 133 13.86 -20.55 0.08
N GLY A 134 13.42 -21.32 -0.92
CA GLY A 134 12.61 -22.52 -0.72
C GLY A 134 11.09 -22.25 -0.71
N TYR A 135 10.64 -21.26 -1.47
CA TYR A 135 9.22 -20.93 -1.61
C TYR A 135 8.72 -21.18 -3.03
N ASN A 136 7.49 -21.67 -3.13
CA ASN A 136 6.70 -21.57 -4.34
C ASN A 136 6.19 -20.14 -4.43
N VAL A 137 6.59 -19.42 -5.51
CA VAL A 137 6.36 -17.97 -5.64
C VAL A 137 5.47 -17.71 -6.83
N GLN A 138 4.38 -16.98 -6.60
CA GLN A 138 3.47 -16.49 -7.61
C GLN A 138 3.30 -14.98 -7.49
N ALA A 139 2.90 -14.32 -8.58
CA ALA A 139 2.70 -12.87 -8.61
C ALA A 139 1.51 -12.51 -9.51
N GLN A 140 0.69 -11.59 -9.04
CA GLN A 140 -0.45 -11.09 -9.80
C GLN A 140 -0.62 -9.57 -9.61
N VAL A 141 -1.02 -8.88 -10.69
CA VAL A 141 -1.42 -7.47 -10.59
C VAL A 141 -2.89 -7.42 -10.20
N LEU A 142 -3.16 -6.76 -9.07
CA LEU A 142 -4.51 -6.48 -8.61
C LEU A 142 -4.82 -4.98 -8.79
N ASN A 143 -6.05 -4.68 -9.20
CA ASN A 143 -6.56 -3.31 -9.23
C ASN A 143 -7.49 -3.09 -8.03
N ALA A 144 -7.17 -2.15 -7.18
CA ALA A 144 -7.92 -1.86 -5.95
C ALA A 144 -9.42 -1.58 -6.22
N ALA A 145 -9.75 -0.98 -7.37
CA ALA A 145 -11.14 -0.73 -7.74
C ALA A 145 -11.98 -2.01 -7.86
N ASP A 146 -11.36 -3.14 -8.24
CA ASP A 146 -12.04 -4.43 -8.40
C ASP A 146 -12.44 -5.03 -7.03
N PHE A 147 -11.98 -4.44 -5.93
CA PHE A 147 -12.28 -4.84 -4.56
C PHE A 147 -13.12 -3.79 -3.80
N GLY A 148 -13.63 -2.76 -4.49
CA GLY A 148 -14.47 -1.73 -3.91
C GLY A 148 -13.73 -0.52 -3.34
N VAL A 149 -12.43 -0.40 -3.61
CA VAL A 149 -11.70 0.84 -3.32
C VAL A 149 -12.07 1.90 -4.37
N PRO A 150 -12.45 3.13 -3.99
CA PRO A 150 -12.85 4.16 -4.95
C PRO A 150 -11.67 4.78 -5.71
N GLN A 151 -10.73 3.92 -6.14
CA GLN A 151 -9.48 4.31 -6.81
C GLN A 151 -8.99 3.22 -7.77
N THR A 152 -8.63 3.61 -8.99
CA THR A 152 -7.91 2.76 -9.92
C THR A 152 -6.43 2.76 -9.54
N ARG A 153 -6.04 1.79 -8.70
CA ARG A 153 -4.68 1.61 -8.18
C ARG A 153 -4.21 0.19 -8.43
N GLN A 154 -3.28 0.03 -9.35
CA GLN A 154 -2.72 -1.28 -9.69
C GLN A 154 -1.46 -1.55 -8.87
N ARG A 155 -1.41 -2.73 -8.25
CA ARG A 155 -0.28 -3.21 -7.46
C ARG A 155 0.05 -4.64 -7.84
N VAL A 156 1.34 -4.95 -7.93
CA VAL A 156 1.78 -6.34 -8.00
C VAL A 156 1.86 -6.88 -6.58
N ILE A 157 1.20 -8.00 -6.37
CA ILE A 157 1.23 -8.76 -5.12
C ILE A 157 1.99 -10.05 -5.40
N ILE A 158 3.10 -10.25 -4.71
CA ILE A 158 3.94 -11.44 -4.78
C ILE A 158 3.68 -12.25 -3.53
N ILE A 159 3.31 -13.51 -3.70
CA ILE A 159 3.04 -14.44 -2.61
C ILE A 159 4.04 -15.58 -2.67
N GLY A 160 4.63 -15.92 -1.53
CA GLY A 160 5.40 -17.14 -1.36
C GLY A 160 4.75 -18.08 -0.36
N VAL A 161 4.64 -19.33 -0.74
CA VAL A 161 4.25 -20.45 0.11
C VAL A 161 5.49 -21.34 0.26
N ARG A 162 5.95 -21.62 1.49
CA ARG A 162 7.12 -22.44 1.73
C ARG A 162 6.88 -23.86 1.19
N ASN A 163 7.91 -24.46 0.57
CA ASN A 163 7.76 -25.68 -0.23
C ASN A 163 7.31 -26.92 0.57
N ASP A 164 7.45 -26.91 1.89
CA ASP A 164 6.98 -27.97 2.80
C ASP A 164 5.53 -27.79 3.26
N ILE A 165 4.88 -26.68 2.87
CA ILE A 165 3.50 -26.36 3.23
C ILE A 165 2.58 -26.83 2.11
N ASP A 166 1.66 -27.73 2.43
CA ASP A 166 0.63 -28.19 1.52
C ASP A 166 -0.53 -27.18 1.48
N PHE A 167 -0.31 -26.11 0.73
CA PHE A 167 -1.29 -25.06 0.53
C PHE A 167 -1.05 -24.35 -0.80
N GLU A 168 -2.11 -24.20 -1.60
CA GLU A 168 -2.12 -23.38 -2.80
C GLU A 168 -2.81 -22.06 -2.49
N TYR A 169 -2.07 -20.96 -2.56
CA TYR A 169 -2.65 -19.64 -2.38
C TYR A 169 -3.40 -19.23 -3.66
N HIS A 170 -4.68 -18.89 -3.52
CA HIS A 170 -5.48 -18.33 -4.59
C HIS A 170 -5.66 -16.82 -4.39
N TYR A 171 -5.44 -16.03 -5.46
CA TYR A 171 -5.71 -14.59 -5.38
C TYR A 171 -7.20 -14.33 -5.23
N PRO A 172 -7.58 -13.26 -4.49
CA PRO A 172 -8.98 -12.95 -4.27
C PRO A 172 -9.69 -12.67 -5.59
N MET A 173 -10.91 -13.19 -5.73
CA MET A 173 -11.78 -12.88 -6.86
C MET A 173 -12.30 -11.44 -6.74
N PRO A 174 -12.40 -10.69 -7.86
CA PRO A 174 -13.02 -9.39 -7.90
C PRO A 174 -14.44 -9.40 -7.33
N THR A 175 -14.79 -8.36 -6.59
CA THR A 175 -16.15 -8.12 -6.07
C THR A 175 -16.87 -6.99 -6.80
N HIS A 176 -16.12 -6.21 -7.58
CA HIS A 176 -16.58 -5.05 -8.34
C HIS A 176 -16.00 -5.08 -9.75
N ASP A 177 -16.73 -4.50 -10.69
CA ASP A 177 -16.32 -4.37 -12.10
C ASP A 177 -16.77 -3.02 -12.64
N LYS A 178 -16.01 -2.49 -13.60
CA LYS A 178 -16.32 -1.21 -14.25
C LYS A 178 -17.68 -1.19 -14.94
N HIS A 179 -18.10 -2.33 -15.48
CA HIS A 179 -19.28 -2.51 -16.31
C HIS A 179 -20.30 -3.49 -15.71
N GLU A 180 -20.18 -3.79 -14.40
CA GLU A 180 -21.06 -4.70 -13.66
C GLU A 180 -21.18 -6.11 -14.30
N LYS A 181 -20.11 -6.56 -14.96
CA LYS A 181 -20.08 -7.87 -15.61
C LYS A 181 -20.21 -8.99 -14.59
N ASN A 182 -20.84 -10.10 -15.01
CA ASN A 182 -21.00 -11.31 -14.22
C ASN A 182 -21.68 -11.09 -12.84
N GLY A 183 -22.56 -10.09 -12.70
CA GLY A 183 -23.26 -9.79 -11.46
C GLY A 183 -22.38 -9.11 -10.39
N LEU A 184 -21.17 -8.68 -10.74
CA LEU A 184 -20.31 -7.92 -9.85
C LEU A 184 -20.88 -6.51 -9.62
N LYS A 185 -20.59 -5.93 -8.44
CA LYS A 185 -20.97 -4.56 -8.12
C LYS A 185 -20.21 -3.58 -9.00
N LYS A 186 -20.81 -2.43 -9.31
CA LYS A 186 -20.12 -1.34 -9.99
C LYS A 186 -18.96 -0.80 -9.15
N TRP A 187 -17.86 -0.42 -9.82
CA TRP A 187 -16.77 0.28 -9.14
C TRP A 187 -17.27 1.46 -8.32
N VAL A 188 -16.72 1.64 -7.13
CA VAL A 188 -17.09 2.73 -6.23
C VAL A 188 -16.54 4.05 -6.78
N SER A 189 -17.42 5.04 -6.92
CA SER A 189 -17.05 6.38 -7.41
C SER A 189 -16.46 7.26 -6.30
N VAL A 190 -15.78 8.34 -6.71
CA VAL A 190 -15.30 9.37 -5.78
C VAL A 190 -16.45 10.00 -5.01
N SER A 191 -17.57 10.32 -5.69
CA SER A 191 -18.75 10.91 -5.03
C SER A 191 -19.28 10.03 -3.90
N LYS A 192 -19.32 8.69 -4.13
CA LYS A 192 -19.74 7.74 -3.10
C LYS A 192 -18.77 7.70 -1.92
N ALA A 193 -17.46 7.79 -2.19
CA ALA A 193 -16.43 7.81 -1.14
C ALA A 193 -16.46 9.07 -0.28
N LEU A 194 -16.96 10.16 -0.83
CA LEU A 194 -17.00 11.47 -0.16
C LEU A 194 -18.40 11.87 0.37
N SER A 195 -19.43 11.03 0.14
CA SER A 195 -20.84 11.41 0.43
C SER A 195 -21.08 11.78 1.89
N ASP A 196 -20.35 11.20 2.81
CA ASP A 196 -20.54 11.38 4.25
C ASP A 196 -19.54 12.39 4.86
N LEU A 197 -18.71 13.02 4.01
CA LEU A 197 -17.77 14.05 4.45
C LEU A 197 -18.33 15.45 4.18
N PRO A 198 -18.38 16.34 5.19
CA PRO A 198 -18.74 17.73 5.00
C PRO A 198 -17.66 18.46 4.17
N ASP A 199 -17.94 19.71 3.78
CA ASP A 199 -16.89 20.56 3.22
C ASP A 199 -15.86 20.88 4.31
N PRO A 200 -14.53 20.74 4.06
CA PRO A 200 -13.49 20.98 5.06
C PRO A 200 -13.41 22.44 5.56
N ASP A 201 -13.98 23.38 4.85
CA ASP A 201 -14.07 24.79 5.31
C ASP A 201 -15.29 25.03 6.25
N MET A 202 -16.16 24.02 6.43
CA MET A 202 -17.24 24.05 7.41
C MET A 202 -16.77 23.48 8.77
N PRO A 203 -17.35 23.92 9.90
CA PRO A 203 -17.03 23.35 11.20
C PRO A 203 -17.28 21.83 11.22
N ASN A 204 -16.24 21.08 11.61
CA ASN A 204 -16.30 19.62 11.72
C ASN A 204 -15.20 19.11 12.66
N ASP A 205 -15.40 17.91 13.24
CA ASP A 205 -14.45 17.22 14.12
C ASP A 205 -13.71 16.06 13.41
N ILE A 206 -13.79 15.99 12.08
CA ILE A 206 -13.18 14.91 11.30
C ILE A 206 -11.66 15.08 11.27
N PRO A 207 -10.88 14.08 11.72
CA PRO A 207 -9.44 14.19 11.79
C PRO A 207 -8.82 14.36 10.39
N ASN A 208 -7.82 15.26 10.28
CA ASN A 208 -7.06 15.52 9.04
C ASN A 208 -7.92 15.98 7.86
N HIS A 209 -9.05 16.66 8.13
CA HIS A 209 -9.95 17.15 7.10
C HIS A 209 -9.56 18.56 6.59
N GLU A 210 -8.27 18.73 6.34
CA GLU A 210 -7.65 19.94 5.81
C GLU A 210 -7.07 19.71 4.40
N TYR A 211 -7.03 20.72 3.57
CA TYR A 211 -6.51 20.61 2.21
C TYR A 211 -5.42 21.63 1.87
N SER A 212 -4.63 21.31 0.84
CA SER A 212 -3.61 22.22 0.31
C SER A 212 -4.25 23.40 -0.38
N LYS A 213 -3.87 24.62 0.02
CA LYS A 213 -4.28 25.88 -0.63
C LYS A 213 -3.49 26.15 -1.93
N TYR A 214 -2.68 25.21 -2.40
CA TYR A 214 -1.94 25.37 -3.65
C TYR A 214 -2.90 25.48 -4.84
N LYS A 215 -2.67 26.51 -5.66
CA LYS A 215 -3.59 26.90 -6.76
C LYS A 215 -3.85 25.77 -7.73
N LEU A 216 -5.11 25.56 -8.07
CA LEU A 216 -5.51 24.66 -9.16
C LEU A 216 -5.20 25.32 -10.51
N GLN A 217 -4.67 24.50 -11.43
CA GLN A 217 -4.47 24.88 -12.83
C GLN A 217 -4.87 23.67 -13.67
N PHE A 218 -5.96 23.76 -14.42
CA PHE A 218 -6.39 22.67 -15.29
C PHE A 218 -5.62 22.72 -16.61
N ASN A 219 -4.43 22.09 -16.63
CA ASN A 219 -3.51 22.07 -17.77
C ASN A 219 -3.26 20.66 -18.32
N GLY A 220 -4.06 19.66 -17.90
CA GLY A 220 -3.99 18.28 -18.36
C GLY A 220 -2.92 17.40 -17.69
N TYR A 221 -1.99 17.95 -16.90
CA TYR A 221 -1.05 17.15 -16.13
C TYR A 221 -1.74 16.43 -14.96
N LEU A 222 -1.14 15.32 -14.52
CA LEU A 222 -1.62 14.59 -13.36
C LEU A 222 -1.68 15.52 -12.12
N GLY A 223 -2.79 15.51 -11.39
CA GLY A 223 -3.08 16.46 -10.30
C GLY A 223 -3.66 17.82 -10.77
N HIS A 224 -3.74 18.02 -12.09
CA HIS A 224 -4.36 19.19 -12.73
C HIS A 224 -5.45 18.79 -13.73
N ARG A 225 -5.96 17.56 -13.63
CA ARG A 225 -7.09 17.07 -14.42
C ARG A 225 -8.35 17.12 -13.56
N PRO A 226 -9.49 17.60 -14.10
CA PRO A 226 -10.76 17.44 -13.42
C PRO A 226 -11.00 15.96 -13.07
N LEU A 227 -11.53 15.71 -11.89
CA LEU A 227 -12.01 14.37 -11.53
C LEU A 227 -13.46 14.22 -11.96
N ASP A 228 -13.76 13.06 -12.52
CA ASP A 228 -15.13 12.63 -12.76
C ASP A 228 -15.67 12.06 -11.45
N HIS A 229 -16.66 12.73 -10.87
CA HIS A 229 -17.23 12.34 -9.58
C HIS A 229 -17.94 10.98 -9.63
N ASP A 230 -18.36 10.50 -10.82
CA ASP A 230 -19.06 9.21 -11.00
C ASP A 230 -18.11 8.04 -11.27
N LYS A 231 -16.81 8.30 -11.27
CA LYS A 231 -15.78 7.28 -11.47
C LYS A 231 -14.86 7.16 -10.25
N PRO A 232 -14.14 6.03 -10.12
CA PRO A 232 -13.04 5.93 -9.16
C PRO A 232 -11.97 6.97 -9.46
N ALA A 233 -11.29 7.47 -8.43
CA ALA A 233 -10.15 8.35 -8.60
C ALA A 233 -8.99 7.62 -9.33
N PRO A 234 -8.13 8.36 -10.04
CA PRO A 234 -6.83 7.84 -10.43
C PRO A 234 -5.97 7.55 -9.20
N THR A 235 -4.84 6.86 -9.40
CA THR A 235 -3.92 6.52 -8.30
C THR A 235 -3.51 7.76 -7.49
N VAL A 236 -3.81 7.75 -6.19
CA VAL A 236 -3.28 8.71 -5.21
C VAL A 236 -1.78 8.45 -5.06
N THR A 237 -0.96 9.48 -5.28
CA THR A 237 0.49 9.38 -5.23
C THR A 237 1.06 9.95 -3.94
N ALA A 238 2.28 9.52 -3.58
CA ALA A 238 2.98 9.95 -2.38
C ALA A 238 3.61 11.36 -2.47
N ARG A 239 3.35 12.11 -3.54
CA ARG A 239 3.90 13.45 -3.68
C ARG A 239 3.05 14.45 -2.90
N GLY A 240 3.65 15.05 -1.87
CA GLY A 240 3.08 16.19 -1.15
C GLY A 240 3.23 17.50 -1.91
N ASP A 241 2.77 18.60 -1.31
CA ASP A 241 2.73 19.95 -1.90
C ASP A 241 4.06 20.72 -1.88
N ASN A 242 5.18 20.10 -1.44
CA ASN A 242 6.43 20.81 -1.15
C ASN A 242 7.51 20.76 -2.24
N LYS A 243 7.34 20.05 -3.35
CA LYS A 243 8.39 19.98 -4.40
C LYS A 243 7.80 19.88 -5.80
N GLY A 244 7.60 21.01 -6.43
CA GLY A 244 7.57 21.21 -7.87
C GLY A 244 6.75 20.21 -8.68
N GLY A 245 5.49 20.16 -8.50
CA GLY A 245 4.62 19.26 -9.24
C GLY A 245 3.61 18.65 -8.31
N VAL A 246 2.56 19.39 -8.08
CA VAL A 246 1.46 18.99 -7.25
C VAL A 246 0.74 17.84 -7.89
N VAL A 247 0.73 16.72 -7.19
CA VAL A 247 -0.01 15.52 -7.61
C VAL A 247 -1.16 15.23 -6.63
N ILE A 248 -1.53 16.23 -5.81
CA ILE A 248 -2.74 16.15 -4.99
C ILE A 248 -3.93 16.37 -5.93
N LEU A 249 -4.80 15.38 -5.97
CA LEU A 249 -5.95 15.40 -6.85
C LEU A 249 -6.87 16.61 -6.55
N PRO A 250 -7.42 17.28 -7.56
CA PRO A 250 -8.47 18.27 -7.35
C PRO A 250 -9.73 17.59 -6.80
N HIS A 251 -10.49 18.29 -5.99
CA HIS A 251 -11.82 17.84 -5.60
C HIS A 251 -12.76 17.86 -6.83
N PRO A 252 -13.74 16.95 -6.93
CA PRO A 252 -14.64 16.90 -8.09
C PRO A 252 -15.40 18.20 -8.38
N ASN A 253 -15.60 19.08 -7.38
CA ASN A 253 -16.22 20.40 -7.61
C ASN A 253 -15.31 21.39 -8.39
N GLY A 254 -14.04 21.04 -8.63
CA GLY A 254 -13.10 21.85 -9.39
C GLY A 254 -12.63 23.15 -8.69
N GLN A 255 -13.01 23.40 -7.45
CA GLN A 255 -12.70 24.65 -6.74
C GLN A 255 -11.47 24.57 -5.84
N ARG A 256 -11.17 23.38 -5.31
CA ARG A 256 -10.07 23.12 -4.39
C ARG A 256 -9.40 21.76 -4.63
N ARG A 257 -8.33 21.52 -3.93
CA ARG A 257 -7.71 20.19 -3.86
C ARG A 257 -8.44 19.34 -2.83
N MET A 258 -8.35 18.04 -3.00
CA MET A 258 -8.87 17.11 -2.01
C MET A 258 -8.12 17.27 -0.67
N SER A 259 -8.87 17.21 0.43
CA SER A 259 -8.30 17.19 1.78
C SER A 259 -7.53 15.88 2.03
N CYS A 260 -6.72 15.86 3.08
CA CYS A 260 -6.06 14.62 3.51
C CYS A 260 -7.10 13.54 3.82
N ARG A 261 -8.21 13.88 4.50
CA ARG A 261 -9.30 12.96 4.81
C ARG A 261 -9.99 12.42 3.57
N GLU A 262 -10.30 13.28 2.61
CA GLU A 262 -10.91 12.86 1.35
C GLU A 262 -10.02 11.87 0.59
N LEU A 263 -8.70 12.13 0.50
CA LEU A 263 -7.78 11.18 -0.12
C LEU A 263 -7.63 9.90 0.69
N ALA A 264 -7.67 9.96 2.03
CA ALA A 264 -7.67 8.79 2.88
C ALA A 264 -8.92 7.92 2.66
N SER A 265 -10.10 8.55 2.51
CA SER A 265 -11.35 7.86 2.17
C SER A 265 -11.29 7.21 0.78
N VAL A 266 -10.71 7.90 -0.20
CA VAL A 266 -10.43 7.33 -1.53
C VAL A 266 -9.46 6.15 -1.47
N GLN A 267 -8.54 6.14 -0.51
CA GLN A 267 -7.67 5.00 -0.20
C GLN A 267 -8.32 3.95 0.70
N SER A 268 -9.60 4.10 1.01
CA SER A 268 -10.37 3.20 1.88
C SER A 268 -9.92 3.14 3.35
N PHE A 269 -9.22 4.15 3.86
CA PHE A 269 -9.02 4.30 5.30
C PHE A 269 -10.33 4.66 6.00
N PRO A 270 -10.57 4.17 7.22
CA PRO A 270 -11.71 4.58 8.05
C PRO A 270 -11.71 6.10 8.31
N VAL A 271 -12.90 6.69 8.49
CA VAL A 271 -13.04 8.14 8.70
C VAL A 271 -12.38 8.61 9.99
N ASP A 272 -12.38 7.77 11.01
CA ASP A 272 -11.76 7.99 12.33
C ASP A 272 -10.26 7.70 12.39
N PHE A 273 -9.65 7.18 11.31
CA PHE A 273 -8.22 6.88 11.25
C PHE A 273 -7.41 8.18 11.26
N LYS A 274 -6.59 8.39 12.28
CA LYS A 274 -5.85 9.63 12.51
C LYS A 274 -4.43 9.55 11.95
N PHE A 275 -4.06 10.49 11.08
CA PHE A 275 -2.71 10.62 10.57
C PHE A 275 -1.93 11.65 11.39
N SER A 276 -0.70 11.32 11.76
CA SER A 276 0.24 12.19 12.46
C SER A 276 1.20 12.90 11.49
N GLY A 277 1.73 14.06 11.91
CA GLY A 277 2.66 14.85 11.13
C GLY A 277 1.99 16.05 10.44
N ASN A 278 2.78 16.80 9.67
CA ASN A 278 2.26 17.92 8.89
C ASN A 278 1.50 17.43 7.65
N ARG A 279 0.70 18.31 7.05
CA ARG A 279 -0.15 18.00 5.89
C ARG A 279 0.61 17.31 4.73
N SER A 280 1.83 17.76 4.40
CA SER A 280 2.64 17.13 3.35
C SER A 280 3.05 15.71 3.71
N SER A 281 3.38 15.46 4.96
CA SER A 281 3.67 14.12 5.48
C SER A 281 2.43 13.23 5.39
N ILE A 282 1.26 13.75 5.77
CA ILE A 282 -0.01 13.02 5.70
C ILE A 282 -0.34 12.62 4.27
N TYR A 283 -0.26 13.54 3.30
CA TYR A 283 -0.44 13.22 1.89
C TYR A 283 0.52 12.13 1.40
N ARG A 284 1.79 12.17 1.83
CA ARG A 284 2.80 11.16 1.50
C ARG A 284 2.44 9.80 2.10
N GLN A 285 2.05 9.75 3.37
CA GLN A 285 1.62 8.53 4.04
C GLN A 285 0.43 7.87 3.33
N ILE A 286 -0.60 8.66 3.00
CA ILE A 286 -1.79 8.18 2.27
C ILE A 286 -1.40 7.65 0.90
N GLY A 287 -0.57 8.36 0.14
CA GLY A 287 -0.17 7.96 -1.21
C GLY A 287 0.72 6.71 -1.25
N ASN A 288 1.57 6.50 -0.23
CA ASN A 288 2.40 5.30 -0.09
C ASN A 288 1.60 4.07 0.31
N ALA A 289 0.51 4.25 1.03
CA ALA A 289 -0.21 3.12 1.62
C ALA A 289 -0.81 2.16 0.59
N VAL A 290 -0.85 0.88 0.94
CA VAL A 290 -1.76 -0.09 0.34
C VAL A 290 -3.17 0.20 0.89
N PRO A 291 -4.20 0.30 0.04
CA PRO A 291 -5.56 0.49 0.53
C PRO A 291 -5.98 -0.62 1.50
N PRO A 292 -6.49 -0.31 2.71
CA PRO A 292 -6.88 -1.32 3.69
C PRO A 292 -7.87 -2.38 3.17
N VAL A 293 -8.79 -1.99 2.27
CA VAL A 293 -9.75 -2.92 1.66
C VAL A 293 -9.05 -3.90 0.72
N LEU A 294 -8.05 -3.47 -0.06
CA LEU A 294 -7.23 -4.37 -0.88
C LEU A 294 -6.39 -5.29 0.01
N GLY A 295 -5.77 -4.74 1.06
CA GLY A 295 -5.03 -5.51 2.07
C GLY A 295 -5.90 -6.61 2.71
N TYR A 296 -7.14 -6.28 3.07
CA TYR A 296 -8.11 -7.24 3.59
C TYR A 296 -8.44 -8.35 2.59
N ALA A 297 -8.70 -8.00 1.33
CA ALA A 297 -9.04 -8.99 0.30
C ALA A 297 -7.92 -10.02 0.12
N VAL A 298 -6.67 -9.57 0.07
CA VAL A 298 -5.50 -10.46 -0.05
C VAL A 298 -5.26 -11.25 1.22
N ALA A 299 -5.33 -10.61 2.40
CA ALA A 299 -5.09 -11.25 3.69
C ALA A 299 -6.09 -12.37 3.99
N LYS A 300 -7.37 -12.18 3.62
CA LYS A 300 -8.44 -13.15 3.84
C LYS A 300 -8.14 -14.52 3.19
N MET A 301 -7.41 -14.55 2.08
CA MET A 301 -7.11 -15.79 1.36
C MET A 301 -6.18 -16.72 2.16
N PHE A 302 -5.35 -16.18 3.06
CA PHE A 302 -4.55 -17.00 3.97
C PHE A 302 -5.38 -17.76 5.01
N ASN A 303 -6.64 -17.35 5.27
CA ASN A 303 -7.53 -18.06 6.19
C ASN A 303 -8.05 -19.39 5.60
N GLU A 304 -7.82 -19.66 4.32
CA GLU A 304 -8.11 -20.96 3.70
C GLU A 304 -7.12 -22.04 4.13
N TYR A 305 -5.91 -21.65 4.57
CA TYR A 305 -4.96 -22.59 5.17
C TYR A 305 -5.46 -23.12 6.51
N LYS A 306 -5.61 -24.44 6.62
CA LYS A 306 -6.15 -25.15 7.80
C LYS A 306 -5.08 -25.96 8.54
N GLY A 307 -3.80 -25.83 8.14
CA GLY A 307 -2.71 -26.47 8.86
C GLY A 307 -2.41 -25.81 10.21
N ASP A 308 -1.70 -26.54 11.05
CA ASP A 308 -1.27 -26.14 12.40
C ASP A 308 -0.30 -24.92 12.38
#